data_5054fcb2403e7e513eb6121dd7510c8b
#
_entry.id   5054fcb2403e7e513eb6121dd7510c8b
#
_cell.length_a   1.000
_cell.length_b   1.000
_cell.length_c   1.000
_cell.angle_alpha   90.00
_cell.angle_beta   90.00
_cell.angle_gamma   90.00
#
_symmetry.space_group_name_H-M   'P 1'
#
loop_
_entity.id
_entity.type
_entity.pdbx_description
1 polymer ?
#
loop_
_entity_poly.entity_id
_entity_poly.type
_entity_poly.pdbx_seq_one_letter_code
_entity_poly.pdbx_strand_id
1 'polypeptide(L)'
;ASLWTLAIGTSIAIVMEFIMRWLKARLVDLGGKKADLAINATLLREIMGIRLENRPQSVGIFASSMRDFESLRDFFSSASLVVLADLPFVLMFLIMIAMVGGHLVWIPALAVPVLIAQGLWAQKPLMKAMRANMKESGDKQSVLVESVLNLELLKAHNAESYLQRRWETSNKAGSDSYKEMRSLTNWIMGFTTAVSQLVTVAMVVAGVYMIHANLLTLGGLIASVILAGRAISPLGSVMSLATRYQQAVTSLETLD
;
A
#
# COMPACT_ATOMS: atom_id res chain seq x y z
N ALA A 1 -22.02 6.32 38.66
CA ALA A 1 -22.82 5.59 37.62
C ALA A 1 -22.25 5.79 36.20
N SER A 2 -21.79 6.98 35.85
CA SER A 2 -21.29 7.29 34.49
C SER A 2 -20.03 6.53 34.04
N LEU A 3 -19.14 6.19 34.97
CA LEU A 3 -17.86 5.53 34.64
C LEU A 3 -18.08 4.09 34.15
N TRP A 4 -18.93 3.34 34.81
CA TRP A 4 -19.30 1.98 34.40
C TRP A 4 -20.06 1.96 33.08
N THR A 5 -20.96 2.90 32.86
CA THR A 5 -21.70 3.03 31.59
C THR A 5 -20.74 3.33 30.41
N LEU A 6 -19.77 4.23 30.63
CA LEU A 6 -18.74 4.52 29.65
C LEU A 6 -17.83 3.31 29.40
N ALA A 7 -17.38 2.62 30.44
CA ALA A 7 -16.53 1.44 30.31
C ALA A 7 -17.23 0.32 29.51
N ILE A 8 -18.51 0.03 29.84
CA ILE A 8 -19.31 -0.97 29.12
C ILE A 8 -19.52 -0.51 27.66
N GLY A 9 -19.89 0.74 27.43
CA GLY A 9 -20.09 1.28 26.08
C GLY A 9 -18.82 1.20 25.22
N THR A 10 -17.66 1.55 25.79
CA THR A 10 -16.37 1.45 25.10
C THR A 10 -16.00 0.00 24.82
N SER A 11 -16.23 -0.92 25.76
CA SER A 11 -15.96 -2.34 25.55
C SER A 11 -16.83 -2.92 24.42
N ILE A 12 -18.11 -2.56 24.38
CA ILE A 12 -19.02 -2.96 23.29
C ILE A 12 -18.53 -2.40 21.95
N ALA A 13 -18.11 -1.13 21.91
CA ALA A 13 -17.59 -0.51 20.70
C ALA A 13 -16.33 -1.22 20.18
N ILE A 14 -15.41 -1.62 21.07
CA ILE A 14 -14.21 -2.37 20.71
C ILE A 14 -14.56 -3.75 20.14
N VAL A 15 -15.51 -4.45 20.77
CA VAL A 15 -15.96 -5.75 20.27
C VAL A 15 -16.64 -5.62 18.91
N MET A 16 -17.51 -4.62 18.74
CA MET A 16 -18.14 -4.32 17.46
C MET A 16 -17.11 -3.99 16.38
N GLU A 17 -16.10 -3.17 16.70
CA GLU A 17 -15.00 -2.85 15.78
C GLU A 17 -14.24 -4.12 15.37
N PHE A 18 -13.94 -5.01 16.30
CA PHE A 18 -13.30 -6.29 16.01
C PHE A 18 -14.14 -7.15 15.07
N ILE A 19 -15.44 -7.30 15.36
CA ILE A 19 -16.37 -8.08 14.53
C ILE A 19 -16.46 -7.49 13.11
N MET A 20 -16.58 -6.17 13.00
CA MET A 20 -16.66 -5.49 11.70
C MET A 20 -15.36 -5.64 10.89
N ARG A 21 -14.21 -5.53 11.52
CA ARG A 21 -12.91 -5.79 10.86
C ARG A 21 -12.81 -7.24 10.38
N TRP A 22 -13.20 -8.18 11.21
CA TRP A 22 -13.18 -9.60 10.85
C TRP A 22 -14.16 -9.92 9.71
N LEU A 23 -15.37 -9.38 9.76
CA LEU A 23 -16.37 -9.55 8.70
C LEU A 23 -15.91 -8.92 7.39
N LYS A 24 -15.35 -7.70 7.45
CA LYS A 24 -14.75 -7.02 6.30
C LYS A 24 -13.64 -7.87 5.67
N ALA A 25 -12.72 -8.39 6.47
CA ALA A 25 -11.65 -9.27 5.99
C ALA A 25 -12.22 -10.52 5.29
N ARG A 26 -13.20 -11.19 5.89
CA ARG A 26 -13.85 -12.36 5.28
C ARG A 26 -14.57 -12.07 3.97
N LEU A 27 -15.27 -10.94 3.89
CA LEU A 27 -15.97 -10.55 2.64
C LEU A 27 -14.97 -10.25 1.52
N VAL A 28 -13.86 -9.58 1.85
CA VAL A 28 -12.78 -9.31 0.91
C VAL A 28 -12.11 -10.61 0.44
N ASP A 29 -11.83 -11.54 1.35
CA ASP A 29 -11.22 -12.83 1.02
C ASP A 29 -12.14 -13.70 0.14
N LEU A 30 -13.45 -13.72 0.41
CA LEU A 30 -14.42 -14.45 -0.39
C LEU A 30 -14.57 -13.88 -1.82
N GLY A 31 -14.58 -12.54 -1.92
CA GLY A 31 -14.60 -11.84 -3.21
C GLY A 31 -13.28 -12.06 -3.98
N GLY A 32 -12.16 -11.94 -3.29
CA GLY A 32 -10.82 -12.16 -3.82
C GLY A 32 -10.62 -13.56 -4.38
N LYS A 33 -11.07 -14.60 -3.65
CA LYS A 33 -10.95 -16.00 -4.10
C LYS A 33 -11.67 -16.28 -5.42
N LYS A 34 -12.87 -15.72 -5.62
CA LYS A 34 -13.61 -15.89 -6.88
C LYS A 34 -12.92 -15.19 -8.05
N ALA A 35 -12.44 -13.97 -7.82
CA ALA A 35 -11.67 -13.21 -8.79
C ALA A 35 -10.37 -13.93 -9.15
N ASP A 36 -9.65 -14.44 -8.16
CA ASP A 36 -8.41 -15.20 -8.31
C ASP A 36 -8.57 -16.41 -9.23
N LEU A 37 -9.57 -17.26 -8.96
CA LEU A 37 -9.84 -18.44 -9.79
C LEU A 37 -10.19 -18.08 -11.24
N ALA A 38 -11.00 -17.04 -11.46
CA ALA A 38 -11.39 -16.59 -12.78
C ALA A 38 -10.20 -16.00 -13.56
N ILE A 39 -9.39 -15.19 -12.90
CA ILE A 39 -8.23 -14.53 -13.49
C ILE A 39 -7.17 -15.57 -13.85
N ASN A 40 -6.81 -16.47 -12.93
CA ASN A 40 -5.79 -17.50 -13.17
C ASN A 40 -6.20 -18.45 -14.30
N ALA A 41 -7.47 -18.84 -14.37
CA ALA A 41 -7.97 -19.69 -15.46
C ALA A 41 -7.92 -18.98 -16.84
N THR A 42 -8.27 -17.69 -16.88
CA THR A 42 -8.23 -16.90 -18.11
C THR A 42 -6.79 -16.70 -18.57
N LEU A 43 -5.92 -16.38 -17.65
CA LEU A 43 -4.50 -16.15 -17.89
C LEU A 43 -3.80 -17.39 -18.45
N LEU A 44 -4.02 -18.56 -17.85
CA LEU A 44 -3.47 -19.81 -18.38
C LEU A 44 -3.99 -20.10 -19.78
N ARG A 45 -5.27 -19.81 -20.05
CA ARG A 45 -5.87 -19.97 -21.38
C ARG A 45 -5.21 -19.08 -22.43
N GLU A 46 -4.98 -17.80 -22.09
CA GLU A 46 -4.29 -16.85 -22.97
C GLU A 46 -2.86 -17.29 -23.26
N ILE A 47 -2.12 -17.72 -22.23
CA ILE A 47 -0.75 -18.23 -22.39
C ILE A 47 -0.69 -19.43 -23.32
N MET A 48 -1.62 -20.37 -23.14
CA MET A 48 -1.67 -21.55 -24.01
C MET A 48 -2.13 -21.21 -25.44
N GLY A 49 -2.79 -20.05 -25.63
CA GLY A 49 -3.22 -19.52 -26.92
C GLY A 49 -2.18 -18.71 -27.66
N ILE A 50 -1.05 -18.37 -27.05
CA ILE A 50 0.01 -17.57 -27.69
C ILE A 50 0.56 -18.30 -28.92
N ARG A 51 0.56 -17.61 -30.06
CA ARG A 51 1.18 -18.12 -31.28
C ARG A 51 2.69 -18.20 -31.12
N LEU A 52 3.32 -19.25 -31.64
CA LEU A 52 4.77 -19.46 -31.55
C LEU A 52 5.59 -18.29 -32.13
N GLU A 53 5.02 -17.53 -33.07
CA GLU A 53 5.62 -16.33 -33.66
C GLU A 53 5.78 -15.19 -32.62
N ASN A 54 4.88 -15.11 -31.65
CA ASN A 54 4.86 -14.09 -30.58
C ASN A 54 5.46 -14.61 -29.26
N ARG A 55 6.25 -15.70 -29.35
CA ARG A 55 6.89 -16.26 -28.16
C ARG A 55 7.77 -15.24 -27.45
N PRO A 56 7.64 -15.02 -26.14
CA PRO A 56 8.51 -14.15 -25.36
C PRO A 56 9.99 -14.54 -25.55
N GLN A 57 10.84 -13.56 -25.79
CA GLN A 57 12.27 -13.78 -26.00
C GLN A 57 12.98 -14.33 -24.76
N SER A 58 12.44 -14.10 -23.57
CA SER A 58 12.97 -14.57 -22.29
C SER A 58 11.88 -15.18 -21.42
N VAL A 59 12.06 -16.47 -21.11
CA VAL A 59 11.21 -17.21 -20.17
C VAL A 59 11.25 -16.57 -18.78
N GLY A 60 12.37 -16.01 -18.37
CA GLY A 60 12.53 -15.38 -17.07
C GLY A 60 11.76 -14.07 -16.94
N ILE A 61 11.77 -13.23 -17.98
CA ILE A 61 10.95 -12.01 -18.01
C ILE A 61 9.46 -12.38 -17.97
N PHE A 62 9.06 -13.36 -18.77
CA PHE A 62 7.69 -13.83 -18.79
C PHE A 62 7.24 -14.38 -17.43
N ALA A 63 8.07 -15.19 -16.76
CA ALA A 63 7.77 -15.70 -15.41
C ALA A 63 7.70 -14.57 -14.38
N SER A 64 8.50 -13.50 -14.54
CA SER A 64 8.40 -12.30 -13.70
C SER A 64 7.08 -11.56 -13.92
N SER A 65 6.69 -11.36 -15.18
CA SER A 65 5.42 -10.71 -15.53
C SER A 65 4.22 -11.47 -14.99
N MET A 66 4.29 -12.81 -14.98
CA MET A 66 3.26 -13.67 -14.35
C MET A 66 3.15 -13.42 -12.84
N ARG A 67 4.26 -13.25 -12.15
CA ARG A 67 4.26 -12.92 -10.71
C ARG A 67 3.72 -11.51 -10.47
N ASP A 68 4.04 -10.57 -11.37
CA ASP A 68 3.53 -9.20 -11.28
C ASP A 68 2.02 -9.15 -11.49
N PHE A 69 1.47 -10.11 -12.22
CA PHE A 69 0.02 -10.30 -12.37
C PHE A 69 -0.67 -10.72 -11.05
N GLU A 70 0.02 -11.43 -10.16
CA GLU A 70 -0.47 -11.67 -8.81
C GLU A 70 -0.66 -10.36 -8.03
N SER A 71 0.18 -9.37 -8.29
CA SER A 71 0.04 -8.02 -7.71
C SER A 71 -1.20 -7.30 -8.21
N LEU A 72 -1.58 -7.49 -9.48
CA LEU A 72 -2.85 -7.04 -10.06
C LEU A 72 -4.05 -7.65 -9.33
N ARG A 73 -4.02 -8.96 -9.17
CA ARG A 73 -5.06 -9.68 -8.45
C ARG A 73 -5.22 -9.13 -7.03
N ASP A 74 -4.11 -8.97 -6.29
CA ASP A 74 -4.11 -8.45 -4.92
C ASP A 74 -4.62 -7.01 -4.85
N PHE A 75 -4.35 -6.20 -5.88
CA PHE A 75 -4.91 -4.87 -5.99
C PHE A 75 -6.44 -4.90 -6.11
N PHE A 76 -6.98 -5.72 -7.01
CA PHE A 76 -8.43 -5.78 -7.24
C PHE A 76 -9.18 -6.54 -6.14
N SER A 77 -8.55 -7.51 -5.47
CA SER A 77 -9.24 -8.38 -4.52
C SER A 77 -9.23 -7.88 -3.08
N SER A 78 -8.19 -7.19 -2.63
CA SER A 78 -8.03 -6.89 -1.20
C SER A 78 -7.79 -5.42 -0.88
N ALA A 79 -6.81 -4.79 -1.53
CA ALA A 79 -6.32 -3.49 -1.10
C ALA A 79 -7.24 -2.34 -1.48
N SER A 80 -7.82 -2.36 -2.70
CA SER A 80 -8.66 -1.27 -3.21
C SER A 80 -9.99 -1.18 -2.48
N LEU A 81 -10.63 -2.32 -2.20
CA LEU A 81 -11.91 -2.37 -1.49
C LEU A 81 -11.79 -1.87 -0.04
N VAL A 82 -10.67 -2.21 0.63
CA VAL A 82 -10.43 -1.77 2.01
C VAL A 82 -10.26 -0.26 2.08
N VAL A 83 -9.45 0.33 1.21
CA VAL A 83 -9.20 1.77 1.20
C VAL A 83 -10.43 2.56 0.77
N LEU A 84 -11.15 2.08 -0.24
CA LEU A 84 -12.39 2.73 -0.70
C LEU A 84 -13.46 2.72 0.40
N ALA A 85 -13.55 1.64 1.18
CA ALA A 85 -14.47 1.55 2.31
C ALA A 85 -14.04 2.45 3.48
N ASP A 86 -12.75 2.77 3.64
CA ASP A 86 -12.26 3.58 4.75
C ASP A 86 -12.36 5.10 4.48
N LEU A 87 -12.37 5.55 3.21
CA LEU A 87 -12.49 6.96 2.86
C LEU A 87 -13.73 7.68 3.42
N PRO A 88 -14.96 7.13 3.35
CA PRO A 88 -16.13 7.77 3.96
C PRO A 88 -15.99 7.96 5.47
N PHE A 89 -15.27 7.07 6.16
CA PHE A 89 -15.05 7.17 7.60
C PHE A 89 -14.16 8.36 7.98
N VAL A 90 -13.22 8.77 7.11
CA VAL A 90 -12.44 10.00 7.34
C VAL A 90 -13.36 11.20 7.51
N LEU A 91 -14.34 11.35 6.60
CA LEU A 91 -15.32 12.44 6.68
C LEU A 91 -16.19 12.32 7.95
N MET A 92 -16.63 11.11 8.25
CA MET A 92 -17.43 10.86 9.46
C MET A 92 -16.65 11.22 10.74
N PHE A 93 -15.37 10.84 10.84
CA PHE A 93 -14.54 11.19 11.97
C PHE A 93 -14.32 12.70 12.09
N LEU A 94 -14.12 13.41 10.98
CA LEU A 94 -14.03 14.88 11.00
C LEU A 94 -15.31 15.54 11.48
N ILE A 95 -16.48 15.04 11.06
CA ILE A 95 -17.78 15.52 11.56
C ILE A 95 -17.92 15.26 13.07
N MET A 96 -17.53 14.08 13.54
CA MET A 96 -17.56 13.76 14.97
C MET A 96 -16.62 14.67 15.79
N ILE A 97 -15.42 14.97 15.25
CA ILE A 97 -14.51 15.92 15.89
C ILE A 97 -15.13 17.32 15.94
N ALA A 98 -15.82 17.75 14.88
CA ALA A 98 -16.52 19.04 14.85
C ALA A 98 -17.62 19.12 15.90
N MET A 99 -18.37 18.03 16.13
CA MET A 99 -19.44 17.96 17.14
C MET A 99 -18.91 17.95 18.57
N VAL A 100 -17.79 17.26 18.84
CA VAL A 100 -17.24 17.06 20.19
C VAL A 100 -16.17 18.10 20.53
N GLY A 101 -15.29 18.39 19.59
CA GLY A 101 -14.12 19.27 19.75
C GLY A 101 -14.31 20.67 19.17
N GLY A 102 -15.44 20.93 18.49
CA GLY A 102 -15.72 22.24 17.89
C GLY A 102 -14.62 22.67 16.94
N HIS A 103 -13.98 23.80 17.21
CA HIS A 103 -12.94 24.39 16.34
C HIS A 103 -11.68 23.52 16.21
N LEU A 104 -11.45 22.51 17.05
CA LEU A 104 -10.30 21.59 16.92
C LEU A 104 -10.32 20.81 15.60
N VAL A 105 -11.46 20.66 14.95
CA VAL A 105 -11.59 19.97 13.65
C VAL A 105 -10.71 20.57 12.55
N TRP A 106 -10.43 21.86 12.61
CA TRP A 106 -9.61 22.52 11.59
C TRP A 106 -8.18 22.00 11.51
N ILE A 107 -7.64 21.46 12.62
CA ILE A 107 -6.27 20.94 12.65
C ILE A 107 -6.17 19.66 11.79
N PRO A 108 -6.92 18.58 12.05
CA PRO A 108 -6.90 17.42 11.17
C PRO A 108 -7.48 17.71 9.77
N ALA A 109 -8.45 18.61 9.63
CA ALA A 109 -8.99 19.00 8.33
C ALA A 109 -7.95 19.66 7.42
N LEU A 110 -6.99 20.42 7.96
CA LEU A 110 -5.86 20.97 7.21
C LEU A 110 -4.78 19.91 6.92
N ALA A 111 -4.62 18.93 7.79
CA ALA A 111 -3.65 17.85 7.56
C ALA A 111 -4.06 16.92 6.40
N VAL A 112 -5.36 16.69 6.19
CA VAL A 112 -5.86 15.83 5.11
C VAL A 112 -5.39 16.32 3.72
N PRO A 113 -5.63 17.58 3.29
CA PRO A 113 -5.13 18.06 2.00
C PRO A 113 -3.60 18.07 1.90
N VAL A 114 -2.88 18.30 3.00
CA VAL A 114 -1.40 18.22 3.01
C VAL A 114 -0.94 16.82 2.70
N LEU A 115 -1.54 15.80 3.31
CA LEU A 115 -1.22 14.40 3.03
C LEU A 115 -1.62 13.98 1.62
N ILE A 116 -2.75 14.44 1.12
CA ILE A 116 -3.17 14.20 -0.27
C ILE A 116 -2.20 14.85 -1.25
N ALA A 117 -1.81 16.11 -1.01
CA ALA A 117 -0.84 16.83 -1.85
C ALA A 117 0.52 16.14 -1.87
N GLN A 118 1.02 15.69 -0.70
CA GLN A 118 2.23 14.87 -0.59
C GLN A 118 2.12 13.62 -1.46
N GLY A 119 0.98 12.92 -1.39
CA GLY A 119 0.73 11.72 -2.15
C GLY A 119 0.78 11.95 -3.66
N LEU A 120 0.08 12.97 -4.13
CA LEU A 120 0.07 13.34 -5.55
C LEU A 120 1.47 13.76 -6.04
N TRP A 121 2.22 14.50 -5.23
CA TRP A 121 3.59 14.89 -5.56
C TRP A 121 4.55 13.71 -5.62
N ALA A 122 4.45 12.78 -4.68
CA ALA A 122 5.29 11.60 -4.61
C ALA A 122 4.96 10.53 -5.67
N GLN A 123 3.80 10.60 -6.31
CA GLN A 123 3.33 9.59 -7.25
C GLN A 123 4.28 9.42 -8.46
N LYS A 124 4.71 10.52 -9.09
CA LYS A 124 5.58 10.46 -10.27
C LYS A 124 6.97 9.86 -9.98
N PRO A 125 7.74 10.34 -8.97
CA PRO A 125 9.05 9.75 -8.66
C PRO A 125 8.92 8.31 -8.19
N LEU A 126 7.90 7.98 -7.40
CA LEU A 126 7.66 6.61 -6.95
C LEU A 126 7.39 5.67 -8.11
N MET A 127 6.54 6.06 -9.06
CA MET A 127 6.25 5.29 -10.27
C MET A 127 7.52 5.04 -11.10
N LYS A 128 8.36 6.06 -11.28
CA LYS A 128 9.64 5.91 -12.01
C LYS A 128 10.57 4.90 -11.31
N ALA A 129 10.73 5.02 -9.99
CA ALA A 129 11.56 4.12 -9.20
C ALA A 129 11.02 2.67 -9.22
N MET A 130 9.69 2.52 -9.20
CA MET A 130 9.06 1.20 -9.31
C MET A 130 9.28 0.55 -10.66
N ARG A 131 9.08 1.28 -11.77
CA ARG A 131 9.33 0.74 -13.12
C ARG A 131 10.79 0.31 -13.28
N ALA A 132 11.73 1.10 -12.77
CA ALA A 132 13.15 0.74 -12.77
C ALA A 132 13.40 -0.53 -11.95
N ASN A 133 12.85 -0.62 -10.74
CA ASN A 133 13.00 -1.80 -9.89
C ASN A 133 12.37 -3.07 -10.51
N MET A 134 11.20 -2.96 -11.15
CA MET A 134 10.57 -4.08 -11.84
C MET A 134 11.43 -4.58 -13.00
N LYS A 135 11.94 -3.66 -13.84
CA LYS A 135 12.83 -4.00 -14.95
C LYS A 135 14.08 -4.75 -14.47
N GLU A 136 14.82 -4.17 -13.53
CA GLU A 136 16.05 -4.76 -12.99
C GLU A 136 15.80 -6.10 -12.28
N SER A 137 14.66 -6.22 -11.59
CA SER A 137 14.23 -7.49 -10.98
C SER A 137 13.90 -8.56 -12.03
N GLY A 138 13.26 -8.17 -13.13
CA GLY A 138 12.99 -9.04 -14.27
C GLY A 138 14.28 -9.51 -14.95
N ASP A 139 15.22 -8.61 -15.21
CA ASP A 139 16.51 -8.94 -15.80
C ASP A 139 17.31 -9.91 -14.90
N LYS A 140 17.32 -9.66 -13.60
CA LYS A 140 17.94 -10.57 -12.63
C LYS A 140 17.27 -11.96 -12.66
N GLN A 141 15.94 -12.02 -12.69
CA GLN A 141 15.21 -13.30 -12.75
C GLN A 141 15.49 -14.04 -14.08
N SER A 142 15.60 -13.29 -15.18
CA SER A 142 15.98 -13.85 -16.49
C SER A 142 17.35 -14.55 -16.46
N VAL A 143 18.35 -13.88 -15.88
CA VAL A 143 19.71 -14.46 -15.73
C VAL A 143 19.64 -15.76 -14.92
N LEU A 144 18.87 -15.79 -13.84
CA LEU A 144 18.72 -17.01 -13.01
C LEU A 144 18.09 -18.17 -13.79
N VAL A 145 16.95 -17.92 -14.44
CA VAL A 145 16.22 -18.94 -15.20
C VAL A 145 17.06 -19.46 -16.35
N GLU A 146 17.69 -18.55 -17.13
CA GLU A 146 18.59 -18.92 -18.22
C GLU A 146 19.76 -19.77 -17.75
N SER A 147 20.30 -19.45 -16.58
CA SER A 147 21.39 -20.20 -15.95
C SER A 147 21.01 -21.62 -15.64
N VAL A 148 19.83 -21.81 -15.04
CA VAL A 148 19.34 -23.14 -14.65
C VAL A 148 18.98 -23.97 -15.88
N LEU A 149 18.34 -23.37 -16.87
CA LEU A 149 17.94 -24.07 -18.10
C LEU A 149 19.15 -24.52 -18.93
N ASN A 150 20.25 -23.79 -18.89
CA ASN A 150 21.46 -24.10 -19.66
C ASN A 150 22.64 -24.60 -18.80
N LEU A 151 22.35 -25.15 -17.62
CA LEU A 151 23.39 -25.55 -16.66
C LEU A 151 24.38 -26.54 -17.22
N GLU A 152 23.92 -27.53 -17.98
CA GLU A 152 24.79 -28.54 -18.65
C GLU A 152 25.74 -27.88 -19.65
N LEU A 153 25.21 -26.98 -20.48
CA LEU A 153 26.00 -26.25 -21.48
C LEU A 153 27.05 -25.36 -20.81
N LEU A 154 26.67 -24.68 -19.73
CA LEU A 154 27.56 -23.83 -18.94
C LEU A 154 28.71 -24.65 -18.34
N LYS A 155 28.42 -25.83 -17.80
CA LYS A 155 29.41 -26.76 -17.27
C LYS A 155 30.33 -27.31 -18.33
N ALA A 156 29.77 -27.67 -19.48
CA ALA A 156 30.57 -28.20 -20.60
C ALA A 156 31.60 -27.17 -21.15
N HIS A 157 31.27 -25.88 -21.07
CA HIS A 157 32.12 -24.79 -21.58
C HIS A 157 32.92 -24.07 -20.49
N ASN A 158 32.86 -24.49 -19.22
CA ASN A 158 33.47 -23.81 -18.06
C ASN A 158 33.11 -22.32 -18.01
N ALA A 159 31.83 -21.99 -18.31
CA ALA A 159 31.37 -20.60 -18.44
C ALA A 159 30.76 -20.03 -17.13
N GLU A 160 30.96 -20.70 -16.00
CA GLU A 160 30.40 -20.32 -14.69
C GLU A 160 30.86 -18.91 -14.27
N SER A 161 32.12 -18.57 -14.49
CA SER A 161 32.66 -17.25 -14.13
C SER A 161 32.05 -16.12 -14.93
N TYR A 162 31.67 -16.36 -16.19
CA TYR A 162 30.96 -15.38 -17.02
C TYR A 162 29.54 -15.13 -16.46
N LEU A 163 28.85 -16.21 -16.15
CA LEU A 163 27.50 -16.13 -15.61
C LEU A 163 27.46 -15.48 -14.23
N GLN A 164 28.43 -15.81 -13.37
CA GLN A 164 28.56 -15.20 -12.06
C GLN A 164 28.71 -13.67 -12.18
N ARG A 165 29.59 -13.18 -13.06
CA ARG A 165 29.73 -11.73 -13.28
C ARG A 165 28.45 -11.08 -13.80
N ARG A 166 27.74 -11.74 -14.72
CA ARG A 166 26.47 -11.25 -15.24
C ARG A 166 25.42 -11.17 -14.13
N TRP A 167 25.36 -12.21 -13.26
CA TRP A 167 24.50 -12.21 -12.09
C TRP A 167 24.84 -11.11 -11.08
N GLU A 168 26.10 -10.94 -10.75
CA GLU A 168 26.58 -9.89 -9.84
C GLU A 168 26.21 -8.50 -10.34
N THR A 169 26.38 -8.25 -11.65
CA THR A 169 26.02 -6.98 -12.29
C THR A 169 24.50 -6.72 -12.19
N SER A 170 23.68 -7.69 -12.58
CA SER A 170 22.21 -7.58 -12.50
C SER A 170 21.74 -7.45 -11.05
N ASN A 171 22.38 -8.17 -10.12
CA ASN A 171 22.03 -8.09 -8.70
C ASN A 171 22.38 -6.72 -8.10
N LYS A 172 23.49 -6.10 -8.52
CA LYS A 172 23.86 -4.74 -8.11
C LYS A 172 22.85 -3.72 -8.62
N ALA A 173 22.52 -3.74 -9.91
CA ALA A 173 21.53 -2.85 -10.50
C ALA A 173 20.16 -2.98 -9.82
N GLY A 174 19.68 -4.22 -9.61
CA GLY A 174 18.46 -4.49 -8.89
C GLY A 174 18.47 -4.01 -7.44
N SER A 175 19.59 -4.14 -6.74
CA SER A 175 19.76 -3.65 -5.37
C SER A 175 19.70 -2.12 -5.29
N ASP A 176 20.34 -1.43 -6.23
CA ASP A 176 20.34 0.04 -6.29
C ASP A 176 18.93 0.59 -6.59
N SER A 177 18.23 0.01 -7.56
CA SER A 177 16.84 0.38 -7.89
C SER A 177 15.88 0.08 -6.73
N TYR A 178 16.02 -1.04 -6.04
CA TYR A 178 15.25 -1.38 -4.85
C TYR A 178 15.49 -0.38 -3.71
N LYS A 179 16.74 0.02 -3.49
CA LYS A 179 17.13 1.00 -2.48
C LYS A 179 16.49 2.36 -2.75
N GLU A 180 16.48 2.82 -4.01
CA GLU A 180 15.84 4.08 -4.42
C GLU A 180 14.34 4.03 -4.15
N MET A 181 13.65 2.98 -4.61
CA MET A 181 12.22 2.78 -4.37
C MET A 181 11.88 2.76 -2.87
N ARG A 182 12.68 2.01 -2.08
CA ARG A 182 12.47 1.88 -0.63
C ARG A 182 12.72 3.20 0.10
N SER A 183 13.73 3.97 -0.31
CA SER A 183 14.03 5.28 0.26
C SER A 183 12.85 6.24 0.07
N LEU A 184 12.28 6.31 -1.14
CA LEU A 184 11.09 7.11 -1.42
C LEU A 184 9.89 6.66 -0.58
N THR A 185 9.64 5.36 -0.50
CA THR A 185 8.56 4.81 0.31
C THR A 185 8.72 5.15 1.79
N ASN A 186 9.92 5.00 2.32
CA ASN A 186 10.23 5.33 3.71
C ASN A 186 10.06 6.83 3.99
N TRP A 187 10.46 7.68 3.03
CA TRP A 187 10.24 9.13 3.15
C TRP A 187 8.76 9.48 3.20
N ILE A 188 7.94 8.89 2.33
CA ILE A 188 6.48 9.09 2.31
C ILE A 188 5.86 8.67 3.65
N MET A 189 6.20 7.46 4.13
CA MET A 189 5.68 6.95 5.40
C MET A 189 6.15 7.80 6.59
N GLY A 190 7.42 8.19 6.60
CA GLY A 190 7.99 9.05 7.64
C GLY A 190 7.31 10.40 7.71
N PHE A 191 7.07 11.03 6.55
CA PHE A 191 6.35 12.30 6.49
C PHE A 191 4.90 12.16 6.98
N THR A 192 4.19 11.14 6.55
CA THR A 192 2.81 10.87 7.01
C THR A 192 2.76 10.70 8.53
N THR A 193 3.71 9.95 9.09
CA THR A 193 3.83 9.75 10.54
C THR A 193 4.14 11.07 11.26
N ALA A 194 5.07 11.87 10.72
CA ALA A 194 5.42 13.17 11.29
C ALA A 194 4.23 14.13 11.30
N VAL A 195 3.48 14.22 10.19
CA VAL A 195 2.25 15.02 10.12
C VAL A 195 1.22 14.55 11.14
N SER A 196 1.01 13.24 11.28
CA SER A 196 0.09 12.67 12.27
C SER A 196 0.47 13.04 13.70
N GLN A 197 1.78 12.99 14.04
CA GLN A 197 2.27 13.39 15.34
C GLN A 197 2.12 14.91 15.58
N LEU A 198 2.43 15.72 14.56
CA LEU A 198 2.23 17.17 14.63
C LEU A 198 0.76 17.55 14.84
N VAL A 199 -0.16 16.87 14.17
CA VAL A 199 -1.61 17.03 14.39
C VAL A 199 -1.96 16.71 15.85
N THR A 200 -1.46 15.62 16.39
CA THR A 200 -1.69 15.23 17.78
C THR A 200 -1.20 16.31 18.75
N VAL A 201 0.04 16.79 18.57
CA VAL A 201 0.62 17.85 19.41
C VAL A 201 -0.18 19.16 19.27
N ALA A 202 -0.51 19.56 18.05
CA ALA A 202 -1.28 20.77 17.79
C ALA A 202 -2.67 20.72 18.42
N MET A 203 -3.35 19.55 18.33
CA MET A 203 -4.65 19.34 18.96
C MET A 203 -4.57 19.42 20.49
N VAL A 204 -3.54 18.83 21.09
CA VAL A 204 -3.35 18.91 22.56
C VAL A 204 -3.11 20.35 22.99
N VAL A 205 -2.21 21.06 22.32
CA VAL A 205 -1.89 22.46 22.65
C VAL A 205 -3.13 23.34 22.48
N ALA A 206 -3.79 23.28 21.32
CA ALA A 206 -5.00 24.09 21.07
C ALA A 206 -6.15 23.70 22.02
N GLY A 207 -6.28 22.40 22.31
CA GLY A 207 -7.29 21.89 23.22
C GLY A 207 -7.11 22.36 24.66
N VAL A 208 -5.87 22.45 25.15
CA VAL A 208 -5.58 23.02 26.47
C VAL A 208 -6.00 24.49 26.57
N TYR A 209 -5.71 25.31 25.53
CA TYR A 209 -6.19 26.70 25.49
C TYR A 209 -7.73 26.77 25.45
N MET A 210 -8.38 25.89 24.71
CA MET A 210 -9.85 25.86 24.67
C MET A 210 -10.47 25.39 25.98
N ILE A 211 -9.84 24.48 26.72
CA ILE A 211 -10.28 24.06 28.06
C ILE A 211 -10.14 25.26 29.03
N HIS A 212 -9.02 25.97 28.97
CA HIS A 212 -8.82 27.15 29.80
C HIS A 212 -9.87 28.25 29.52
N ALA A 213 -10.31 28.37 28.27
CA ALA A 213 -11.38 29.27 27.85
C ALA A 213 -12.81 28.72 28.17
N ASN A 214 -12.95 27.58 28.82
CA ASN A 214 -14.23 26.87 29.08
C ASN A 214 -15.01 26.51 27.80
N LEU A 215 -14.37 26.41 26.66
CA LEU A 215 -14.98 26.04 25.37
C LEU A 215 -14.92 24.54 25.09
N LEU A 216 -14.12 23.79 25.83
CA LEU A 216 -13.91 22.36 25.64
C LEU A 216 -13.72 21.67 27.01
N THR A 217 -14.21 20.44 27.11
CA THR A 217 -13.94 19.57 28.27
C THR A 217 -12.69 18.72 28.02
N LEU A 218 -12.04 18.26 29.10
CA LEU A 218 -10.92 17.33 29.01
C LEU A 218 -11.30 16.04 28.25
N GLY A 219 -12.51 15.51 28.51
CA GLY A 219 -13.03 14.36 27.78
C GLY A 219 -13.22 14.62 26.28
N GLY A 220 -13.69 15.83 25.93
CA GLY A 220 -13.82 16.26 24.53
C GLY A 220 -12.47 16.35 23.82
N LEU A 221 -11.42 16.83 24.51
CA LEU A 221 -10.05 16.85 23.97
C LEU A 221 -9.54 15.44 23.70
N ILE A 222 -9.63 14.55 24.68
CA ILE A 222 -9.15 13.16 24.57
C ILE A 222 -9.88 12.45 23.42
N ALA A 223 -11.20 12.57 23.35
CA ALA A 223 -12.00 11.98 22.28
C ALA A 223 -11.61 12.52 20.90
N SER A 224 -11.42 13.84 20.78
CA SER A 224 -11.02 14.48 19.52
C SER A 224 -9.64 14.03 19.04
N VAL A 225 -8.67 13.87 19.95
CA VAL A 225 -7.31 13.36 19.60
C VAL A 225 -7.37 11.91 19.12
N ILE A 226 -8.13 11.05 19.78
CA ILE A 226 -8.31 9.65 19.37
C ILE A 226 -8.98 9.58 17.97
N LEU A 227 -10.03 10.37 17.76
CA LEU A 227 -10.74 10.42 16.48
C LEU A 227 -9.86 10.96 15.35
N ALA A 228 -8.99 11.96 15.62
CA ALA A 228 -8.05 12.50 14.65
C ALA A 228 -7.04 11.44 14.19
N GLY A 229 -6.49 10.65 15.12
CA GLY A 229 -5.62 9.52 14.76
C GLY A 229 -6.33 8.51 13.85
N ARG A 230 -7.61 8.20 14.13
CA ARG A 230 -8.43 7.33 13.29
C ARG A 230 -8.79 7.93 11.94
N ALA A 231 -8.94 9.26 11.84
CA ALA A 231 -9.20 9.95 10.58
C ALA A 231 -7.97 9.98 9.65
N ILE A 232 -6.77 10.10 10.21
CA ILE A 232 -5.52 10.16 9.44
C ILE A 232 -5.03 8.77 9.01
N SER A 233 -5.28 7.73 9.79
CA SER A 233 -4.80 6.37 9.53
C SER A 233 -5.13 5.83 8.13
N PRO A 234 -6.34 5.96 7.58
CA PRO A 234 -6.67 5.49 6.23
C PRO A 234 -5.90 6.21 5.12
N LEU A 235 -5.46 7.44 5.35
CA LEU A 235 -4.71 8.21 4.34
C LEU A 235 -3.35 7.59 4.03
N GLY A 236 -2.70 6.98 5.03
CA GLY A 236 -1.48 6.18 4.81
C GLY A 236 -1.72 4.95 3.92
N SER A 237 -2.88 4.31 4.06
CA SER A 237 -3.26 3.16 3.24
C SER A 237 -3.57 3.55 1.79
N VAL A 238 -4.11 4.75 1.53
CA VAL A 238 -4.35 5.28 0.17
C VAL A 238 -3.04 5.34 -0.62
N MET A 239 -1.93 5.71 0.02
CA MET A 239 -0.62 5.77 -0.63
C MET A 239 -0.11 4.38 -1.02
N SER A 240 -0.28 3.39 -0.16
CA SER A 240 0.07 2.00 -0.48
C SER A 240 -0.78 1.46 -1.63
N LEU A 241 -2.04 1.87 -1.71
CA LEU A 241 -2.95 1.53 -2.80
C LEU A 241 -2.51 2.16 -4.13
N ALA A 242 -2.13 3.43 -4.13
CA ALA A 242 -1.62 4.10 -5.32
C ALA A 242 -0.36 3.40 -5.87
N THR A 243 0.51 2.93 -4.97
CA THR A 243 1.69 2.15 -5.33
C THR A 243 1.32 0.83 -6.01
N ARG A 244 0.39 0.08 -5.44
CA ARG A 244 -0.11 -1.20 -6.00
C ARG A 244 -0.87 -1.00 -7.32
N TYR A 245 -1.63 0.09 -7.44
CA TYR A 245 -2.28 0.45 -8.71
C TYR A 245 -1.27 0.67 -9.83
N GLN A 246 -0.19 1.39 -9.54
CA GLN A 246 0.87 1.62 -10.53
C GLN A 246 1.60 0.31 -10.91
N GLN A 247 1.85 -0.58 -9.95
CA GLN A 247 2.36 -1.93 -10.26
C GLN A 247 1.42 -2.65 -11.23
N ALA A 248 0.13 -2.63 -10.91
CA ALA A 248 -0.90 -3.25 -11.71
C ALA A 248 -0.92 -2.73 -13.16
N VAL A 249 -0.90 -1.41 -13.33
CA VAL A 249 -0.89 -0.77 -14.66
C VAL A 249 0.39 -1.12 -15.43
N THR A 250 1.55 -1.06 -14.76
CA THR A 250 2.83 -1.38 -15.42
C THR A 250 2.89 -2.85 -15.84
N SER A 251 2.34 -3.77 -15.04
CA SER A 251 2.26 -5.19 -15.39
C SER A 251 1.36 -5.41 -16.62
N LEU A 252 0.25 -4.69 -16.74
CA LEU A 252 -0.61 -4.73 -17.94
C LEU A 252 0.11 -4.20 -19.18
N GLU A 253 0.81 -3.07 -19.06
CA GLU A 253 1.59 -2.49 -20.18
C GLU A 253 2.74 -3.41 -20.67
N THR A 254 3.19 -4.34 -19.83
CA THR A 254 4.28 -5.27 -20.20
C THR A 254 3.73 -6.53 -20.88
N LEU A 255 2.43 -6.81 -20.76
CA LEU A 255 1.76 -7.98 -21.35
C LEU A 255 1.13 -7.68 -22.73
N ASP A 256 0.90 -6.41 -23.06
CA ASP A 256 0.47 -5.95 -24.39
C ASP A 256 1.69 -5.79 -25.32
#